data_7c04dcb17b9a885f5ec31e5ce43edacf
#
_entry.id   7c04dcb17b9a885f5ec31e5ce43edacf
#
_cell.length_a   1.000
_cell.length_b   1.000
_cell.length_c   1.000
_cell.angle_alpha   90.00
_cell.angle_beta   90.00
_cell.angle_gamma   90.00
#
_symmetry.space_group_name_H-M   'P 1'
#
loop_
_entity.id
_entity.type
_entity.pdbx_description
1 polymer ?
#
loop_
_entity_poly.entity_id
_entity_poly.type
_entity_poly.pdbx_seq_one_letter_code
_entity_poly.pdbx_strand_id
1 'polypeptide(L)'
;SAASDVYKRQIVAGGDLLSHFITSGFGSFRSLSSRPCRPYDSSRDGLNLGEACGAVLLSSEGTEEHVILSGGAVSNDANHISGPSRTGDGLYFAIRQAMQEAGTAPQDISFVNAHGTATVYNDEMESKALTLAHLEQVPVHSLKPYFGHTLGASGIIESIVCMHELKQGILFGTPGYETPGIPMPIPVYATHRSIPMKHCVKTASGFGGCNAAIVLSLPEYTPFKDEDNTLPEIRCTREVRIENSSVFINNELIFHSEEPDFGTFIRDTYKKTGGNNLKFYKMDDLCKLGYVAAEYLLEGKTFAPLEMGMLLANAASSLHTDIRHQQLIDREGDQAASPAVFVYTLPNVVSGEICIRHKIQGENTFFITEAYQPEKLERYARIVMQKGKLNY
;
A
#
# COMPACT_ATOMS: atom_id res chain seq x y z
N SER A 1 18.88 21.37 15.73
CA SER A 1 19.23 21.85 14.38
C SER A 1 17.96 22.15 13.61
N ALA A 2 18.01 23.08 12.64
CA ALA A 2 16.87 23.58 11.88
C ALA A 2 16.03 22.51 11.13
N ALA A 3 16.51 21.28 11.00
CA ALA A 3 15.80 20.18 10.35
C ALA A 3 14.76 19.49 11.27
N SER A 4 14.92 19.55 12.59
CA SER A 4 13.97 19.00 13.56
C SER A 4 12.75 19.93 13.81
N ASP A 5 12.87 21.22 13.45
CA ASP A 5 11.83 22.20 13.69
C ASP A 5 10.80 22.35 12.57
N VAL A 6 11.02 21.72 11.41
CA VAL A 6 10.22 21.98 10.19
C VAL A 6 8.83 21.34 10.23
N TYR A 7 8.60 20.28 11.02
CA TYR A 7 7.28 19.64 11.12
C TYR A 7 6.93 19.23 12.56
N LYS A 8 6.63 20.20 13.41
CA LYS A 8 6.00 19.94 14.71
C LYS A 8 4.59 19.39 14.57
N ARG A 9 3.93 19.68 13.45
CA ARG A 9 2.55 19.26 13.14
C ARG A 9 2.41 18.93 11.67
N GLN A 10 1.69 17.86 11.36
CA GLN A 10 1.42 17.42 10.00
C GLN A 10 -0.05 17.05 9.85
N ILE A 11 -0.69 17.54 8.81
CA ILE A 11 -2.04 17.11 8.42
C ILE A 11 -1.88 15.93 7.46
N VAL A 12 -2.52 14.81 7.79
CA VAL A 12 -2.67 13.66 6.91
C VAL A 12 -4.14 13.57 6.51
N ALA A 13 -4.41 13.68 5.22
CA ALA A 13 -5.77 13.64 4.69
C ALA A 13 -5.89 12.59 3.60
N GLY A 14 -7.07 12.01 3.47
CA GLY A 14 -7.45 11.10 2.40
C GLY A 14 -8.89 11.38 1.98
N GLY A 15 -9.14 11.34 0.70
CA GLY A 15 -10.47 11.54 0.13
C GLY A 15 -10.62 10.75 -1.15
N ASP A 16 -11.82 10.26 -1.39
CA ASP A 16 -12.19 9.61 -2.64
C ASP A 16 -13.69 9.80 -2.91
N LEU A 17 -14.04 10.00 -4.16
CA LEU A 17 -15.40 10.18 -4.65
C LEU A 17 -15.73 9.07 -5.64
N LEU A 18 -16.95 8.58 -5.57
CA LEU A 18 -17.45 7.62 -6.56
C LEU A 18 -17.68 8.32 -7.90
N SER A 19 -17.10 7.74 -8.94
CA SER A 19 -17.25 8.18 -10.31
C SER A 19 -17.52 7.00 -11.25
N HIS A 20 -18.02 7.26 -12.45
CA HIS A 20 -18.15 6.24 -13.49
C HIS A 20 -16.83 5.53 -13.78
N PHE A 21 -15.73 6.27 -13.78
CA PHE A 21 -14.39 5.74 -13.94
C PHE A 21 -14.08 4.61 -12.95
N ILE A 22 -14.36 4.85 -11.66
CA ILE A 22 -14.10 3.90 -10.57
C ILE A 22 -15.08 2.74 -10.62
N THR A 23 -16.39 3.01 -10.76
CA THR A 23 -17.42 1.97 -10.71
C THR A 23 -17.33 1.01 -11.90
N SER A 24 -17.05 1.51 -13.10
CA SER A 24 -16.83 0.71 -14.30
C SER A 24 -15.55 -0.13 -14.17
N GLY A 25 -14.47 0.46 -13.63
CA GLY A 25 -13.22 -0.24 -13.37
C GLY A 25 -13.40 -1.42 -12.42
N PHE A 26 -13.96 -1.21 -11.24
CA PHE A 26 -14.22 -2.31 -10.28
C PHE A 26 -15.28 -3.28 -10.79
N GLY A 27 -16.29 -2.83 -11.52
CA GLY A 27 -17.27 -3.68 -12.19
C GLY A 27 -16.63 -4.66 -13.16
N SER A 28 -15.60 -4.22 -13.89
CA SER A 28 -14.84 -5.07 -14.83
C SER A 28 -14.12 -6.24 -14.14
N PHE A 29 -13.72 -6.10 -12.88
CA PHE A 29 -13.13 -7.18 -12.08
C PHE A 29 -14.16 -8.18 -11.54
N ARG A 30 -15.45 -7.88 -11.66
CA ARG A 30 -16.53 -8.69 -11.04
C ARG A 30 -16.34 -8.88 -9.53
N SER A 31 -15.81 -7.87 -8.87
CA SER A 31 -15.53 -7.89 -7.42
C SER A 31 -16.57 -7.16 -6.58
N LEU A 32 -17.58 -6.58 -7.23
CA LEU A 32 -18.67 -5.86 -6.55
C LEU A 32 -19.78 -6.81 -6.14
N SER A 33 -20.25 -6.67 -4.88
CA SER A 33 -21.45 -7.33 -4.41
C SER A 33 -22.69 -6.50 -4.71
N SER A 34 -23.81 -7.17 -5.04
CA SER A 34 -25.13 -6.55 -5.16
C SER A 34 -25.88 -6.44 -3.82
N ARG A 35 -25.30 -6.97 -2.76
CA ARG A 35 -25.82 -6.95 -1.36
C ARG A 35 -24.82 -6.23 -0.46
N PRO A 36 -25.18 -5.87 0.78
CA PRO A 36 -24.20 -5.40 1.76
C PRO A 36 -23.08 -6.42 1.92
N CYS A 37 -21.84 -5.96 1.83
CA CYS A 37 -20.65 -6.81 1.89
C CYS A 37 -20.52 -7.48 3.28
N ARG A 38 -19.99 -8.70 3.30
CA ARG A 38 -19.90 -9.57 4.49
C ARG A 38 -18.45 -10.03 4.69
N PRO A 39 -17.56 -9.18 5.18
CA PRO A 39 -16.18 -9.58 5.40
C PRO A 39 -16.07 -10.85 6.26
N TYR A 40 -15.20 -11.78 5.82
CA TYR A 40 -14.88 -13.05 6.47
C TYR A 40 -16.02 -14.09 6.51
N ASP A 41 -17.23 -13.74 6.11
CA ASP A 41 -18.36 -14.67 6.07
C ASP A 41 -18.26 -15.68 4.91
N SER A 42 -18.82 -16.87 5.11
CA SER A 42 -18.84 -17.92 4.08
C SER A 42 -19.66 -17.55 2.85
N SER A 43 -20.63 -16.66 2.99
CA SER A 43 -21.50 -16.17 1.92
C SER A 43 -21.02 -14.85 1.27
N ARG A 44 -19.79 -14.40 1.60
CA ARG A 44 -19.23 -13.20 0.98
C ARG A 44 -19.06 -13.39 -0.52
N ASP A 45 -19.37 -12.37 -1.29
CA ASP A 45 -19.39 -12.41 -2.76
C ASP A 45 -18.75 -11.17 -3.42
N GLY A 46 -18.21 -10.25 -2.62
CA GLY A 46 -17.55 -9.05 -3.11
C GLY A 46 -17.70 -7.85 -2.20
N LEU A 47 -17.13 -6.76 -2.62
CA LEU A 47 -17.09 -5.48 -1.89
C LEU A 47 -18.24 -4.56 -2.34
N ASN A 48 -18.56 -3.58 -1.49
CA ASN A 48 -19.31 -2.39 -1.90
C ASN A 48 -18.35 -1.21 -1.96
N LEU A 49 -18.50 -0.34 -2.94
CA LEU A 49 -17.78 0.93 -3.00
C LEU A 49 -18.47 1.97 -2.13
N GLY A 50 -17.71 2.89 -1.61
CA GLY A 50 -18.17 4.05 -0.85
C GLY A 50 -17.31 5.27 -1.16
N GLU A 51 -17.74 6.43 -0.70
CA GLU A 51 -16.99 7.68 -0.80
C GLU A 51 -16.86 8.33 0.57
N ALA A 52 -15.72 8.94 0.82
CA ALA A 52 -15.46 9.64 2.08
C ALA A 52 -14.30 10.62 1.94
N CYS A 53 -14.20 11.52 2.91
CA CYS A 53 -13.02 12.37 3.11
C CYS A 53 -12.76 12.48 4.61
N GLY A 54 -11.50 12.40 5.00
CA GLY A 54 -11.08 12.54 6.39
C GLY A 54 -9.68 13.11 6.52
N ALA A 55 -9.38 13.68 7.67
CA ALA A 55 -8.06 14.18 8.01
C ALA A 55 -7.74 14.00 9.48
N VAL A 56 -6.47 13.76 9.80
CA VAL A 56 -5.93 13.76 11.15
C VAL A 56 -4.76 14.74 11.24
N LEU A 57 -4.61 15.34 12.39
CA LEU A 57 -3.44 16.14 12.73
C LEU A 57 -2.47 15.28 13.55
N LEU A 58 -1.28 15.06 13.02
CA LEU A 58 -0.17 14.47 13.75
C LEU A 58 0.65 15.58 14.42
N SER A 59 1.02 15.39 15.68
CA SER A 59 1.85 16.31 16.44
C SER A 59 2.88 15.54 17.26
N SER A 60 4.09 16.09 17.39
CA SER A 60 5.08 15.60 18.34
C SER A 60 4.73 16.02 19.79
N GLU A 61 3.81 16.96 19.94
CA GLU A 61 3.31 17.41 21.23
C GLU A 61 1.95 16.72 21.46
N GLY A 62 1.87 15.84 22.44
CA GLY A 62 0.65 15.12 22.82
C GLY A 62 0.24 15.43 24.26
N THR A 63 -1.00 15.10 24.61
CA THR A 63 -1.53 15.06 25.97
C THR A 63 -2.04 13.65 26.25
N GLU A 64 -2.33 13.34 27.50
CA GLU A 64 -2.92 12.05 27.93
C GLU A 64 -4.29 11.75 27.26
N GLU A 65 -4.88 12.73 26.60
CA GLU A 65 -6.14 12.56 25.88
C GLU A 65 -5.97 12.10 24.41
N HIS A 66 -4.75 12.10 23.88
CA HIS A 66 -4.49 11.79 22.49
C HIS A 66 -4.09 10.33 22.28
N VAL A 67 -4.66 9.69 21.24
CA VAL A 67 -4.17 8.39 20.77
C VAL A 67 -2.81 8.59 20.09
N ILE A 68 -1.89 7.68 20.35
CA ILE A 68 -0.52 7.72 19.83
C ILE A 68 -0.42 6.83 18.61
N LEU A 69 0.12 7.34 17.52
CA LEU A 69 0.62 6.53 16.40
C LEU A 69 1.99 5.98 16.80
N SER A 70 2.02 4.78 17.35
CA SER A 70 3.20 4.19 17.96
C SER A 70 4.09 3.39 17.01
N GLY A 71 3.57 2.98 15.87
CA GLY A 71 4.36 2.28 14.85
C GLY A 71 3.64 2.24 13.50
N GLY A 72 4.41 2.07 12.45
CA GLY A 72 3.89 1.95 11.10
C GLY A 72 4.87 1.33 10.13
N ALA A 73 4.38 0.56 9.16
CA ALA A 73 5.20 -0.04 8.12
C ALA A 73 4.42 -0.27 6.83
N VAL A 74 5.15 -0.27 5.74
CA VAL A 74 4.67 -0.64 4.40
C VAL A 74 5.52 -1.80 3.89
N SER A 75 4.91 -2.69 3.13
CA SER A 75 5.58 -3.83 2.48
C SER A 75 4.94 -4.13 1.14
N ASN A 76 5.55 -5.01 0.36
CA ASN A 76 4.97 -5.47 -0.90
C ASN A 76 4.86 -7.01 -0.92
N ASP A 77 3.79 -7.52 -1.52
CA ASP A 77 3.59 -8.96 -1.73
C ASP A 77 4.61 -9.55 -2.73
N ALA A 78 5.12 -8.76 -3.65
CA ALA A 78 5.97 -9.18 -4.76
C ALA A 78 5.42 -10.41 -5.53
N ASN A 79 4.09 -10.49 -5.66
CA ASN A 79 3.39 -11.65 -6.20
C ASN A 79 2.50 -11.32 -7.41
N HIS A 80 1.51 -10.44 -7.25
CA HIS A 80 0.55 -10.08 -8.30
C HIS A 80 0.11 -8.61 -8.18
N ILE A 81 -0.18 -7.95 -9.33
CA ILE A 81 -0.51 -6.51 -9.33
C ILE A 81 -1.94 -6.20 -8.91
N SER A 82 -2.89 -7.12 -9.04
CA SER A 82 -4.30 -6.90 -8.73
C SER A 82 -4.91 -7.93 -7.79
N GLY A 83 -4.13 -8.87 -7.31
CA GLY A 83 -4.58 -9.88 -6.35
C GLY A 83 -3.61 -9.98 -5.17
N PRO A 84 -4.10 -10.32 -3.98
CA PRO A 84 -3.26 -10.47 -2.81
C PRO A 84 -2.35 -11.70 -2.92
N SER A 85 -1.30 -11.73 -2.11
CA SER A 85 -0.48 -12.92 -1.91
C SER A 85 -1.35 -14.10 -1.41
N ARG A 86 -1.02 -15.31 -1.83
CA ARG A 86 -1.72 -16.50 -1.34
C ARG A 86 -1.28 -16.92 0.06
N THR A 87 -0.11 -16.47 0.48
CA THR A 87 0.54 -16.85 1.76
C THR A 87 0.29 -15.84 2.87
N GLY A 88 0.03 -14.57 2.54
CA GLY A 88 -0.13 -13.48 3.49
C GLY A 88 1.19 -12.87 3.98
N ASP A 89 2.33 -13.27 3.40
CA ASP A 89 3.66 -12.85 3.86
C ASP A 89 3.84 -11.33 3.80
N GLY A 90 3.39 -10.68 2.72
CA GLY A 90 3.54 -9.24 2.58
C GLY A 90 2.84 -8.49 3.71
N LEU A 91 1.57 -8.73 3.94
CA LEU A 91 0.83 -8.09 5.04
C LEU A 91 1.42 -8.46 6.42
N TYR A 92 1.83 -9.72 6.62
CA TYR A 92 2.53 -10.14 7.84
C TYR A 92 3.78 -9.29 8.10
N PHE A 93 4.60 -9.01 7.08
CA PHE A 93 5.79 -8.18 7.24
C PHE A 93 5.46 -6.76 7.69
N ALA A 94 4.42 -6.14 7.12
CA ALA A 94 3.96 -4.83 7.54
C ALA A 94 3.48 -4.85 9.01
N ILE A 95 2.65 -5.82 9.40
CA ILE A 95 2.16 -5.96 10.77
C ILE A 95 3.33 -6.13 11.74
N ARG A 96 4.24 -7.08 11.46
CA ARG A 96 5.40 -7.36 12.31
C ARG A 96 6.28 -6.13 12.51
N GLN A 97 6.61 -5.42 11.44
CA GLN A 97 7.45 -4.23 11.52
C GLN A 97 6.75 -3.09 12.28
N ALA A 98 5.46 -2.86 12.06
CA ALA A 98 4.69 -1.86 12.79
C ALA A 98 4.64 -2.17 14.30
N MET A 99 4.42 -3.43 14.67
CA MET A 99 4.43 -3.86 16.07
C MET A 99 5.82 -3.77 16.71
N GLN A 100 6.89 -4.10 15.97
CA GLN A 100 8.27 -3.93 16.43
C GLN A 100 8.60 -2.46 16.70
N GLU A 101 8.22 -1.56 15.81
CA GLU A 101 8.40 -0.10 16.00
C GLU A 101 7.63 0.40 17.22
N ALA A 102 6.39 -0.06 17.39
CA ALA A 102 5.57 0.26 18.56
C ALA A 102 6.09 -0.33 19.88
N GLY A 103 6.95 -1.37 19.81
CA GLY A 103 7.38 -2.13 20.97
C GLY A 103 6.27 -2.96 21.62
N THR A 104 5.26 -3.38 20.82
CA THR A 104 4.10 -4.13 21.30
C THR A 104 4.22 -5.62 20.99
N ALA A 105 3.72 -6.47 21.90
CA ALA A 105 3.62 -7.90 21.68
C ALA A 105 2.17 -8.28 21.26
N PRO A 106 1.96 -9.44 20.62
CA PRO A 106 0.63 -9.87 20.15
C PRO A 106 -0.45 -9.87 21.26
N GLN A 107 -0.10 -10.23 22.47
CA GLN A 107 -1.03 -10.28 23.63
C GLN A 107 -1.45 -8.89 24.13
N ASP A 108 -0.77 -7.81 23.72
CA ASP A 108 -1.12 -6.44 24.09
C ASP A 108 -2.08 -5.79 23.08
N ILE A 109 -2.26 -6.40 21.90
CA ILE A 109 -3.18 -5.92 20.87
C ILE A 109 -4.60 -6.26 21.29
N SER A 110 -5.43 -5.24 21.49
CA SER A 110 -6.83 -5.37 21.90
C SER A 110 -7.73 -5.77 20.73
N PHE A 111 -7.44 -5.26 19.53
CA PHE A 111 -8.17 -5.62 18.32
C PHE A 111 -7.38 -5.28 17.05
N VAL A 112 -7.81 -5.90 15.95
CA VAL A 112 -7.33 -5.59 14.60
C VAL A 112 -8.48 -5.00 13.78
N ASN A 113 -8.31 -3.80 13.25
CA ASN A 113 -9.13 -3.30 12.16
C ASN A 113 -8.47 -3.71 10.85
N ALA A 114 -9.01 -4.73 10.23
CA ALA A 114 -8.47 -5.29 9.01
C ALA A 114 -8.99 -4.59 7.75
N HIS A 115 -8.33 -4.81 6.63
CA HIS A 115 -8.80 -4.28 5.33
C HIS A 115 -10.18 -4.84 4.96
N GLY A 116 -10.39 -6.16 5.14
CA GLY A 116 -11.69 -6.84 5.18
C GLY A 116 -12.66 -6.42 4.08
N THR A 117 -12.36 -6.73 2.83
CA THR A 117 -13.13 -6.29 1.65
C THR A 117 -14.33 -7.17 1.30
N ALA A 118 -14.52 -8.28 2.01
CA ALA A 118 -15.49 -9.33 1.65
C ALA A 118 -15.22 -10.00 0.29
N THR A 119 -14.03 -9.84 -0.25
CA THR A 119 -13.58 -10.61 -1.41
C THR A 119 -12.88 -11.89 -0.94
N VAL A 120 -13.10 -12.99 -1.66
CA VAL A 120 -12.63 -14.31 -1.23
C VAL A 120 -11.13 -14.31 -0.93
N TYR A 121 -10.33 -13.85 -1.87
CA TYR A 121 -8.86 -13.94 -1.77
C TYR A 121 -8.25 -12.97 -0.75
N ASN A 122 -8.80 -11.76 -0.61
CA ASN A 122 -8.28 -10.80 0.37
C ASN A 122 -8.51 -11.29 1.81
N ASP A 123 -9.73 -11.70 2.12
CA ASP A 123 -10.08 -12.12 3.47
C ASP A 123 -9.33 -13.41 3.87
N GLU A 124 -9.09 -14.32 2.90
CA GLU A 124 -8.21 -15.48 3.11
C GLU A 124 -6.76 -15.08 3.38
N MET A 125 -6.23 -14.15 2.60
CA MET A 125 -4.87 -13.64 2.78
C MET A 125 -4.70 -12.99 4.16
N GLU A 126 -5.63 -12.14 4.57
CA GLU A 126 -5.58 -11.47 5.86
C GLU A 126 -5.61 -12.46 7.01
N SER A 127 -6.48 -13.48 6.96
CA SER A 127 -6.53 -14.51 8.00
C SER A 127 -5.20 -15.24 8.18
N LYS A 128 -4.49 -15.53 7.09
CA LYS A 128 -3.15 -16.12 7.11
C LYS A 128 -2.10 -15.17 7.70
N ALA A 129 -2.12 -13.90 7.27
CA ALA A 129 -1.19 -12.88 7.74
C ALA A 129 -1.32 -12.66 9.26
N LEU A 130 -2.55 -12.61 9.77
CA LEU A 130 -2.82 -12.48 11.20
C LEU A 130 -2.34 -13.69 11.99
N THR A 131 -2.52 -14.90 11.45
CA THR A 131 -1.99 -16.13 12.06
C THR A 131 -0.46 -16.11 12.09
N LEU A 132 0.21 -15.71 11.02
CA LEU A 132 1.67 -15.57 10.98
C LEU A 132 2.17 -14.52 12.00
N ALA A 133 1.37 -13.51 12.27
CA ALA A 133 1.68 -12.45 13.25
C ALA A 133 1.33 -12.83 14.69
N HIS A 134 0.84 -14.05 14.94
CA HIS A 134 0.33 -14.54 16.24
C HIS A 134 -0.84 -13.69 16.79
N LEU A 135 -1.67 -13.18 15.89
CA LEU A 135 -2.87 -12.38 16.21
C LEU A 135 -4.17 -13.20 16.00
N GLU A 136 -4.10 -14.50 15.84
CA GLU A 136 -5.25 -15.38 15.58
C GLU A 136 -6.24 -15.46 16.74
N GLN A 137 -5.88 -14.99 17.94
CA GLN A 137 -6.79 -14.90 19.10
C GLN A 137 -7.28 -13.47 19.35
N VAL A 138 -6.79 -12.49 18.61
CA VAL A 138 -7.16 -11.08 18.75
C VAL A 138 -8.44 -10.80 18.00
N PRO A 139 -9.45 -10.10 18.59
CA PRO A 139 -10.66 -9.70 17.89
C PRO A 139 -10.36 -8.93 16.59
N VAL A 140 -11.03 -9.32 15.51
CA VAL A 140 -10.87 -8.71 14.19
C VAL A 140 -12.20 -8.15 13.72
N HIS A 141 -12.19 -6.96 13.14
CA HIS A 141 -13.36 -6.39 12.48
C HIS A 141 -13.00 -5.66 11.19
N SER A 142 -14.01 -5.45 10.36
CA SER A 142 -13.95 -4.59 9.18
C SER A 142 -15.04 -3.53 9.24
N LEU A 143 -14.69 -2.31 8.86
CA LEU A 143 -15.62 -1.18 8.76
C LEU A 143 -16.25 -1.04 7.37
N LYS A 144 -15.87 -1.88 6.41
CA LYS A 144 -16.41 -1.85 5.04
C LYS A 144 -17.93 -2.02 4.96
N PRO A 145 -18.59 -2.84 5.83
CA PRO A 145 -20.06 -2.91 5.83
C PRO A 145 -20.78 -1.62 6.22
N TYR A 146 -20.09 -0.68 6.91
CA TYR A 146 -20.66 0.61 7.30
C TYR A 146 -20.49 1.69 6.24
N PHE A 147 -19.29 1.76 5.63
CA PHE A 147 -18.89 2.88 4.77
C PHE A 147 -18.74 2.48 3.30
N GLY A 148 -18.75 1.19 3.00
CA GLY A 148 -18.21 0.67 1.74
C GLY A 148 -16.67 0.75 1.74
N HIS A 149 -16.07 0.35 0.64
CA HIS A 149 -14.65 0.56 0.40
C HIS A 149 -14.45 1.97 -0.14
N THR A 150 -13.96 2.86 0.70
CA THR A 150 -13.76 4.27 0.39
C THR A 150 -12.38 4.55 -0.25
N LEU A 151 -11.76 3.53 -0.84
CA LEU A 151 -10.54 3.59 -1.64
C LEU A 151 -9.42 4.41 -0.96
N GLY A 152 -9.04 5.55 -1.54
CA GLY A 152 -8.00 6.42 -1.00
C GLY A 152 -8.32 7.02 0.37
N ALA A 153 -9.59 7.08 0.77
CA ALA A 153 -9.99 7.54 2.09
C ALA A 153 -10.03 6.42 3.15
N SER A 154 -10.01 5.12 2.75
CA SER A 154 -10.20 4.00 3.69
C SER A 154 -9.22 4.03 4.86
N GLY A 155 -7.95 4.24 4.59
CA GLY A 155 -6.91 4.25 5.63
C GLY A 155 -7.18 5.28 6.71
N ILE A 156 -7.53 6.50 6.32
CA ILE A 156 -7.74 7.62 7.27
C ILE A 156 -9.06 7.50 8.02
N ILE A 157 -10.17 7.20 7.33
CA ILE A 157 -11.49 7.07 7.95
C ILE A 157 -11.52 5.93 8.97
N GLU A 158 -11.01 4.78 8.59
CA GLU A 158 -10.95 3.61 9.47
C GLU A 158 -9.99 3.85 10.66
N SER A 159 -8.89 4.56 10.47
CA SER A 159 -8.00 4.96 11.57
C SER A 159 -8.68 5.92 12.55
N ILE A 160 -9.46 6.88 12.06
CA ILE A 160 -10.25 7.79 12.92
C ILE A 160 -11.24 7.00 13.77
N VAL A 161 -11.93 6.01 13.18
CA VAL A 161 -12.85 5.15 13.94
C VAL A 161 -12.08 4.33 14.98
N CYS A 162 -10.93 3.73 14.63
CA CYS A 162 -10.09 3.00 15.59
C CYS A 162 -9.65 3.87 16.78
N MET A 163 -9.32 5.14 16.55
CA MET A 163 -9.00 6.06 17.64
C MET A 163 -10.20 6.28 18.59
N HIS A 164 -11.42 6.34 18.05
CA HIS A 164 -12.63 6.43 18.85
C HIS A 164 -12.92 5.14 19.61
N GLU A 165 -12.76 3.97 18.97
CA GLU A 165 -12.92 2.66 19.60
C GLU A 165 -11.99 2.50 20.81
N LEU A 166 -10.70 2.83 20.63
CA LEU A 166 -9.71 2.82 21.72
C LEU A 166 -10.14 3.69 22.89
N LYS A 167 -10.56 4.94 22.63
CA LYS A 167 -10.95 5.89 23.69
C LYS A 167 -12.22 5.49 24.42
N GLN A 168 -13.17 4.87 23.73
CA GLN A 168 -14.48 4.54 24.30
C GLN A 168 -14.55 3.13 24.89
N GLY A 169 -13.54 2.27 24.65
CA GLY A 169 -13.58 0.88 25.09
C GLY A 169 -14.61 0.03 24.36
N ILE A 170 -14.98 0.40 23.12
CA ILE A 170 -16.02 -0.25 22.33
C ILE A 170 -15.42 -0.75 21.02
N LEU A 171 -15.39 -2.06 20.85
CA LEU A 171 -15.06 -2.71 19.57
C LEU A 171 -16.32 -2.75 18.70
N PHE A 172 -16.25 -2.23 17.49
CA PHE A 172 -17.35 -2.33 16.54
C PHE A 172 -17.45 -3.74 15.96
N GLY A 173 -18.68 -4.21 15.76
CA GLY A 173 -18.93 -5.48 15.07
C GLY A 173 -18.72 -5.34 13.56
N THR A 174 -18.66 -6.48 12.87
CA THR A 174 -18.69 -6.58 11.41
C THR A 174 -20.07 -7.03 10.98
N PRO A 175 -20.97 -6.11 10.57
CA PRO A 175 -22.32 -6.46 10.15
C PRO A 175 -22.32 -7.50 9.04
N GLY A 176 -23.26 -8.43 9.10
CA GLY A 176 -23.42 -9.49 8.11
C GLY A 176 -22.51 -10.71 8.30
N TYR A 177 -21.60 -10.70 9.26
CA TYR A 177 -20.85 -11.89 9.63
C TYR A 177 -21.72 -12.87 10.43
N GLU A 178 -21.88 -14.08 9.93
CA GLU A 178 -22.69 -15.13 10.56
C GLU A 178 -21.92 -16.44 10.67
N THR A 179 -21.23 -16.83 9.59
CA THR A 179 -20.52 -18.12 9.50
C THR A 179 -19.11 -17.91 8.96
N PRO A 180 -18.09 -18.46 9.61
CA PRO A 180 -16.71 -18.37 9.13
C PRO A 180 -16.54 -18.91 7.71
N GLY A 181 -15.90 -18.14 6.84
CA GLY A 181 -15.64 -18.49 5.44
C GLY A 181 -14.17 -18.39 5.04
N ILE A 182 -13.25 -18.42 5.99
CA ILE A 182 -11.82 -18.22 5.80
C ILE A 182 -11.04 -19.45 6.29
N PRO A 183 -9.84 -19.72 5.74
CA PRO A 183 -9.09 -20.94 6.05
C PRO A 183 -8.47 -20.94 7.45
N MET A 184 -8.09 -19.77 7.97
CA MET A 184 -7.51 -19.65 9.31
C MET A 184 -8.52 -19.00 10.24
N PRO A 185 -8.92 -19.65 11.35
CA PRO A 185 -9.92 -19.10 12.26
C PRO A 185 -9.38 -17.84 12.95
N ILE A 186 -10.15 -16.76 12.88
CA ILE A 186 -9.94 -15.49 13.61
C ILE A 186 -11.26 -15.06 14.27
N PRO A 187 -11.22 -14.43 15.46
CA PRO A 187 -12.44 -14.01 16.15
C PRO A 187 -13.05 -12.76 15.51
N VAL A 188 -14.10 -12.94 14.70
CA VAL A 188 -14.91 -11.87 14.13
C VAL A 188 -16.27 -11.86 14.82
N TYR A 189 -16.77 -10.69 15.16
CA TYR A 189 -18.06 -10.52 15.84
C TYR A 189 -18.99 -9.66 15.00
N ALA A 190 -20.26 -10.08 14.88
CA ALA A 190 -21.27 -9.31 14.16
C ALA A 190 -21.76 -8.07 14.93
N THR A 191 -21.64 -8.05 16.25
CA THR A 191 -22.15 -6.99 17.15
C THR A 191 -21.05 -6.30 17.93
N HIS A 192 -21.30 -5.05 18.35
CA HIS A 192 -20.39 -4.29 19.20
C HIS A 192 -20.13 -4.98 20.53
N ARG A 193 -18.93 -4.77 21.07
CA ARG A 193 -18.50 -5.33 22.37
C ARG A 193 -17.70 -4.31 23.16
N SER A 194 -17.92 -4.24 24.47
CA SER A 194 -17.01 -3.53 25.36
C SER A 194 -15.88 -4.46 25.75
N ILE A 195 -14.64 -4.03 25.49
CA ILE A 195 -13.41 -4.76 25.82
C ILE A 195 -12.37 -3.82 26.38
N PRO A 196 -11.44 -4.31 27.21
CA PRO A 196 -10.27 -3.51 27.60
C PRO A 196 -9.44 -3.12 26.40
N MET A 197 -9.04 -1.84 26.32
CA MET A 197 -8.29 -1.30 25.20
C MET A 197 -6.88 -0.90 25.64
N LYS A 198 -5.90 -1.25 24.81
CA LYS A 198 -4.50 -0.77 24.94
C LYS A 198 -3.98 -0.30 23.59
N HIS A 199 -3.87 -1.23 22.65
CA HIS A 199 -3.34 -1.01 21.31
C HIS A 199 -4.28 -1.63 20.27
N CYS A 200 -4.32 -1.05 19.08
CA CYS A 200 -4.91 -1.72 17.94
C CYS A 200 -3.94 -1.73 16.76
N VAL A 201 -4.08 -2.74 15.92
CA VAL A 201 -3.44 -2.81 14.61
C VAL A 201 -4.47 -2.46 13.54
N LYS A 202 -4.18 -1.48 12.71
CA LYS A 202 -4.97 -1.15 11.52
C LYS A 202 -4.20 -1.56 10.28
N THR A 203 -4.82 -2.37 9.40
CA THR A 203 -4.20 -2.84 8.17
C THR A 203 -4.90 -2.31 6.92
N ALA A 204 -4.16 -2.16 5.85
CA ALA A 204 -4.67 -1.85 4.52
C ALA A 204 -3.87 -2.60 3.45
N SER A 205 -4.57 -3.11 2.44
CA SER A 205 -3.95 -3.77 1.29
C SER A 205 -4.50 -3.16 0.01
N GLY A 206 -3.64 -2.99 -0.99
CA GLY A 206 -3.98 -2.35 -2.24
C GLY A 206 -3.41 -3.05 -3.47
N PHE A 207 -3.92 -2.70 -4.63
CA PHE A 207 -3.34 -3.12 -5.90
C PHE A 207 -1.87 -2.70 -6.01
N GLY A 208 -1.08 -3.40 -6.81
CA GLY A 208 0.37 -3.31 -6.82
C GLY A 208 1.03 -4.19 -5.76
N GLY A 209 0.25 -4.96 -4.97
CA GLY A 209 0.73 -5.79 -3.87
C GLY A 209 1.17 -4.98 -2.64
N CYS A 210 0.74 -3.73 -2.53
CA CYS A 210 1.09 -2.85 -1.42
C CYS A 210 0.28 -3.20 -0.17
N ASN A 211 0.97 -3.38 0.95
CA ASN A 211 0.38 -3.60 2.27
C ASN A 211 0.90 -2.56 3.25
N ALA A 212 0.04 -2.10 4.14
CA ALA A 212 0.39 -1.19 5.21
C ALA A 212 -0.22 -1.65 6.54
N ALA A 213 0.50 -1.41 7.62
CA ALA A 213 -0.01 -1.59 8.97
C ALA A 213 0.44 -0.42 9.85
N ILE A 214 -0.43 0.03 10.74
CA ILE A 214 -0.12 0.98 11.80
C ILE A 214 -0.56 0.42 13.15
N VAL A 215 0.14 0.82 14.20
CA VAL A 215 -0.26 0.58 15.59
C VAL A 215 -0.70 1.90 16.21
N LEU A 216 -1.93 1.93 16.69
CA LEU A 216 -2.49 3.03 17.46
C LEU A 216 -2.60 2.58 18.92
N SER A 217 -2.25 3.46 19.85
CA SER A 217 -2.11 3.12 21.27
C SER A 217 -2.74 4.18 22.16
N LEU A 218 -3.31 3.76 23.27
CA LEU A 218 -3.65 4.68 24.34
C LEU A 218 -2.37 5.16 25.04
N PRO A 219 -2.30 6.43 25.46
CA PRO A 219 -1.06 7.05 25.94
C PRO A 219 -0.48 6.36 27.18
N GLU A 220 -1.31 5.85 28.07
CA GLU A 220 -0.88 5.16 29.31
C GLU A 220 -0.12 3.84 29.03
N TYR A 221 -0.19 3.30 27.83
CA TYR A 221 0.51 2.07 27.43
C TYR A 221 1.72 2.32 26.52
N THR A 222 2.00 3.57 26.18
CA THR A 222 3.09 3.92 25.27
C THR A 222 3.95 5.02 25.88
N PRO A 223 5.03 4.67 26.57
CA PRO A 223 5.96 5.69 27.08
C PRO A 223 6.57 6.46 25.91
N PHE A 224 6.60 7.76 26.03
CA PHE A 224 7.30 8.64 25.10
C PHE A 224 8.78 8.20 25.01
N LYS A 225 9.24 7.84 23.83
CA LYS A 225 10.65 7.56 23.57
C LYS A 225 11.28 8.80 22.94
N ASP A 226 12.31 9.34 23.58
CA ASP A 226 13.24 10.24 22.90
C ASP A 226 14.04 9.39 21.89
N GLU A 227 13.68 9.45 20.63
CA GLU A 227 14.43 8.79 19.57
C GLU A 227 15.57 9.69 19.10
N ASP A 228 16.73 9.08 18.85
CA ASP A 228 17.82 9.75 18.16
C ASP A 228 17.36 10.09 16.72
N ASN A 229 17.20 11.38 16.46
CA ASN A 229 16.74 11.90 15.16
C ASN A 229 17.88 12.08 14.14
N THR A 230 19.05 11.49 14.38
CA THR A 230 20.20 11.57 13.47
C THR A 230 19.94 10.69 12.25
N LEU A 231 19.70 11.30 11.09
CA LEU A 231 19.48 10.54 9.85
C LEU A 231 20.81 9.99 9.32
N PRO A 232 20.85 8.74 8.82
CA PRO A 232 22.04 8.14 8.25
C PRO A 232 22.48 8.86 6.97
N GLU A 233 23.78 8.81 6.68
CA GLU A 233 24.27 9.18 5.35
C GLU A 233 23.89 8.10 4.35
N ILE A 234 23.40 8.53 3.18
CA ILE A 234 23.14 7.65 2.05
C ILE A 234 24.06 7.99 0.89
N ARG A 235 24.35 7.00 0.05
CA ARG A 235 25.25 7.17 -1.11
C ARG A 235 24.58 6.63 -2.36
N CYS A 236 24.59 7.41 -3.43
CA CYS A 236 24.24 6.92 -4.76
C CYS A 236 25.37 6.00 -5.26
N THR A 237 25.09 4.72 -5.45
CA THR A 237 26.06 3.72 -5.94
C THR A 237 25.94 3.45 -7.43
N ARG A 238 24.78 3.75 -8.03
CA ARG A 238 24.52 3.59 -9.46
C ARG A 238 23.40 4.54 -9.88
N GLU A 239 23.58 5.20 -11.00
CA GLU A 239 22.60 6.07 -11.63
C GLU A 239 22.20 5.50 -12.99
N VAL A 240 20.91 5.49 -13.29
CA VAL A 240 20.36 5.17 -14.62
C VAL A 240 19.51 6.35 -15.08
N ARG A 241 19.81 6.87 -16.27
CA ARG A 241 19.06 7.96 -16.89
C ARG A 241 18.56 7.55 -18.28
N ILE A 242 17.28 7.73 -18.50
CA ILE A 242 16.63 7.41 -19.78
C ILE A 242 16.00 8.69 -20.31
N GLU A 243 16.52 9.20 -21.40
CA GLU A 243 16.05 10.42 -22.04
C GLU A 243 16.41 10.45 -23.54
N ASN A 244 15.61 11.12 -24.36
CA ASN A 244 15.89 11.33 -25.80
C ASN A 244 16.27 10.04 -26.53
N SER A 245 15.48 8.96 -26.35
CA SER A 245 15.72 7.63 -26.90
C SER A 245 17.11 7.06 -26.56
N SER A 246 17.65 7.41 -25.41
CA SER A 246 18.98 6.99 -24.93
C SER A 246 18.94 6.50 -23.51
N VAL A 247 19.80 5.56 -23.16
CA VAL A 247 20.04 5.03 -21.83
C VAL A 247 21.45 5.32 -21.40
N PHE A 248 21.61 5.92 -20.22
CA PHE A 248 22.91 6.21 -19.60
C PHE A 248 23.01 5.50 -18.26
N ILE A 249 24.20 4.96 -17.95
CA ILE A 249 24.57 4.43 -16.64
C ILE A 249 25.77 5.22 -16.14
N ASN A 250 25.66 5.87 -14.98
CA ASN A 250 26.70 6.73 -14.41
C ASN A 250 27.26 7.75 -15.44
N ASN A 251 26.34 8.37 -16.21
CA ASN A 251 26.63 9.30 -17.32
C ASN A 251 27.27 8.69 -18.58
N GLU A 252 27.53 7.39 -18.63
CA GLU A 252 28.01 6.70 -19.83
C GLU A 252 26.83 6.25 -20.70
N LEU A 253 26.87 6.56 -22.01
CA LEU A 253 25.86 6.13 -22.98
C LEU A 253 25.96 4.63 -23.22
N ILE A 254 24.93 3.88 -22.85
CA ILE A 254 24.85 2.42 -23.00
C ILE A 254 24.06 2.02 -24.23
N PHE A 255 22.99 2.77 -24.53
CA PHE A 255 22.12 2.47 -25.68
C PHE A 255 21.52 3.75 -26.23
N HIS A 256 21.42 3.85 -27.54
CA HIS A 256 20.68 4.88 -28.27
C HIS A 256 19.86 4.22 -29.39
N SER A 257 18.66 4.72 -29.58
CA SER A 257 17.80 4.34 -30.71
C SER A 257 17.56 5.54 -31.62
N GLU A 258 17.75 5.36 -32.91
CA GLU A 258 17.43 6.37 -33.92
C GLU A 258 15.89 6.54 -34.09
N GLU A 259 15.12 5.59 -33.61
CA GLU A 259 13.66 5.61 -33.69
C GLU A 259 13.07 6.53 -32.62
N PRO A 260 12.29 7.57 -33.00
CA PRO A 260 11.74 8.51 -32.06
C PRO A 260 10.52 7.98 -31.30
N ASP A 261 9.92 6.86 -31.78
CA ASP A 261 8.74 6.26 -31.17
C ASP A 261 9.09 5.61 -29.83
N PHE A 262 8.46 6.07 -28.74
CA PHE A 262 8.67 5.54 -27.41
C PHE A 262 8.42 4.03 -27.31
N GLY A 263 7.34 3.55 -27.96
CA GLY A 263 6.99 2.12 -27.92
C GLY A 263 8.04 1.22 -28.56
N THR A 264 8.70 1.67 -29.62
CA THR A 264 9.81 0.96 -30.27
C THR A 264 11.07 1.06 -29.45
N PHE A 265 11.44 2.27 -29.03
CA PHE A 265 12.59 2.51 -28.17
C PHE A 265 12.58 1.63 -26.91
N ILE A 266 11.47 1.64 -26.16
CA ILE A 266 11.41 0.93 -24.87
C ILE A 266 11.43 -0.59 -25.04
N ARG A 267 10.87 -1.12 -26.15
CA ARG A 267 10.95 -2.56 -26.47
C ARG A 267 12.37 -2.98 -26.82
N ASP A 268 13.08 -2.17 -27.61
CA ASP A 268 14.43 -2.49 -28.02
C ASP A 268 15.41 -2.34 -26.85
N THR A 269 15.22 -1.34 -26.02
CA THR A 269 15.93 -1.18 -24.74
C THR A 269 15.74 -2.39 -23.85
N TYR A 270 14.50 -2.87 -23.69
CA TYR A 270 14.19 -4.07 -22.90
C TYR A 270 14.87 -5.34 -23.44
N LYS A 271 14.90 -5.54 -24.77
CA LYS A 271 15.63 -6.67 -25.37
C LYS A 271 17.13 -6.64 -25.05
N LYS A 272 17.74 -5.45 -24.95
CA LYS A 272 19.16 -5.28 -24.60
C LYS A 272 19.47 -5.72 -23.17
N THR A 273 18.53 -5.63 -22.23
CA THR A 273 18.70 -6.17 -20.86
C THR A 273 18.64 -7.70 -20.81
N GLY A 274 18.45 -8.39 -21.94
CA GLY A 274 18.19 -9.85 -21.96
C GLY A 274 16.79 -10.21 -21.46
N GLY A 275 15.86 -9.26 -21.47
CA GLY A 275 14.51 -9.40 -20.94
C GLY A 275 13.70 -10.52 -21.58
N ASN A 276 13.14 -11.39 -20.73
CA ASN A 276 12.34 -12.56 -21.14
C ASN A 276 10.93 -12.59 -20.54
N ASN A 277 10.50 -11.52 -19.86
CA ASN A 277 9.19 -11.45 -19.24
C ASN A 277 8.12 -11.02 -20.27
N LEU A 278 7.28 -11.94 -20.68
CA LEU A 278 6.20 -11.66 -21.64
C LEU A 278 5.14 -10.67 -21.12
N LYS A 279 5.01 -10.50 -19.81
CA LYS A 279 4.12 -9.50 -19.23
C LYS A 279 4.55 -8.07 -19.57
N PHE A 280 5.84 -7.81 -19.77
CA PHE A 280 6.37 -6.51 -20.16
C PHE A 280 5.59 -5.89 -21.33
N TYR A 281 5.27 -6.68 -22.34
CA TYR A 281 4.58 -6.20 -23.54
C TYR A 281 3.12 -5.78 -23.29
N LYS A 282 2.55 -6.19 -22.15
CA LYS A 282 1.17 -5.85 -21.72
C LYS A 282 1.10 -4.68 -20.75
N MET A 283 2.23 -4.26 -20.21
CA MET A 283 2.32 -3.12 -19.31
C MET A 283 1.98 -1.82 -20.04
N ASP A 284 1.52 -0.82 -19.29
CA ASP A 284 1.42 0.54 -19.79
C ASP A 284 2.81 1.20 -19.93
N ASP A 285 2.85 2.41 -20.46
CA ASP A 285 4.11 3.07 -20.78
C ASP A 285 4.88 3.50 -19.53
N LEU A 286 4.17 3.92 -18.46
CA LEU A 286 4.79 4.24 -17.17
C LEU A 286 5.48 3.00 -16.58
N CYS A 287 4.78 1.88 -16.55
CA CYS A 287 5.34 0.63 -16.05
C CYS A 287 6.51 0.13 -16.90
N LYS A 288 6.41 0.21 -18.24
CA LYS A 288 7.54 -0.17 -19.12
C LYS A 288 8.78 0.67 -18.84
N LEU A 289 8.62 1.99 -18.70
CA LEU A 289 9.74 2.88 -18.43
C LEU A 289 10.41 2.57 -17.08
N GLY A 290 9.61 2.49 -16.01
CA GLY A 290 10.10 2.17 -14.67
C GLY A 290 10.73 0.78 -14.59
N TYR A 291 10.11 -0.20 -15.24
CA TYR A 291 10.61 -1.57 -15.28
C TYR A 291 11.98 -1.66 -15.97
N VAL A 292 12.14 -1.03 -17.14
CA VAL A 292 13.43 -1.02 -17.85
C VAL A 292 14.51 -0.28 -17.06
N ALA A 293 14.17 0.85 -16.44
CA ALA A 293 15.10 1.58 -15.58
C ALA A 293 15.56 0.69 -14.41
N ALA A 294 14.65 -0.07 -13.78
CA ALA A 294 14.98 -0.99 -12.70
C ALA A 294 15.84 -2.17 -13.17
N GLU A 295 15.61 -2.74 -14.35
CA GLU A 295 16.46 -3.81 -14.91
C GLU A 295 17.93 -3.35 -15.02
N TYR A 296 18.17 -2.14 -15.54
CA TYR A 296 19.54 -1.57 -15.60
C TYR A 296 20.08 -1.21 -14.22
N LEU A 297 19.26 -0.65 -13.33
CA LEU A 297 19.69 -0.20 -12.01
C LEU A 297 20.12 -1.38 -11.12
N LEU A 298 19.38 -2.48 -11.20
CA LEU A 298 19.54 -3.66 -10.35
C LEU A 298 20.36 -4.79 -11.00
N GLU A 299 20.88 -4.56 -12.22
CA GLU A 299 21.71 -5.54 -12.91
C GLU A 299 22.89 -6.01 -12.05
N GLY A 300 23.01 -7.33 -11.87
CA GLY A 300 24.06 -7.95 -11.07
C GLY A 300 23.94 -7.74 -9.55
N LYS A 301 22.88 -7.12 -9.06
CA LYS A 301 22.64 -6.95 -7.61
C LYS A 301 21.90 -8.17 -7.04
N THR A 302 22.27 -8.53 -5.83
CA THR A 302 21.60 -9.55 -5.01
C THR A 302 21.31 -8.97 -3.64
N PHE A 303 20.11 -9.18 -3.14
CA PHE A 303 19.63 -8.71 -1.83
C PHE A 303 18.53 -9.65 -1.31
N ALA A 304 18.34 -9.67 0.01
CA ALA A 304 17.21 -10.36 0.58
C ALA A 304 15.92 -9.53 0.34
N PRO A 305 14.75 -10.18 0.21
CA PRO A 305 13.49 -9.50 -0.17
C PRO A 305 13.11 -8.28 0.66
N LEU A 306 13.42 -8.27 1.97
CA LEU A 306 13.12 -7.18 2.89
C LEU A 306 14.25 -6.13 3.03
N GLU A 307 15.42 -6.36 2.44
CA GLU A 307 16.56 -5.42 2.53
C GLU A 307 16.48 -4.27 1.55
N MET A 308 15.67 -4.43 0.48
CA MET A 308 15.49 -3.44 -0.57
C MET A 308 14.14 -2.74 -0.42
N GLY A 309 14.15 -1.42 -0.49
CA GLY A 309 12.95 -0.60 -0.65
C GLY A 309 12.88 0.08 -2.00
N MET A 310 11.71 0.62 -2.31
CA MET A 310 11.47 1.34 -3.56
C MET A 310 10.69 2.63 -3.31
N LEU A 311 11.26 3.73 -3.75
CA LEU A 311 10.62 5.04 -3.74
C LEU A 311 10.51 5.56 -5.16
N LEU A 312 9.31 5.85 -5.59
CA LEU A 312 9.03 6.41 -6.92
C LEU A 312 8.30 7.74 -6.79
N ALA A 313 8.50 8.60 -7.76
CA ALA A 313 7.75 9.85 -7.87
C ALA A 313 7.56 10.27 -9.32
N ASN A 314 6.42 10.88 -9.61
CA ASN A 314 6.18 11.63 -10.85
C ASN A 314 5.20 12.78 -10.61
N ALA A 315 4.95 13.59 -11.64
CA ALA A 315 4.02 14.71 -11.57
C ALA A 315 2.64 14.41 -12.20
N ALA A 316 2.55 13.37 -13.03
CA ALA A 316 1.37 13.10 -13.82
C ALA A 316 0.57 11.86 -13.39
N SER A 317 0.93 11.23 -12.26
CA SER A 317 0.28 9.97 -11.85
C SER A 317 0.29 8.94 -13.00
N SER A 318 -0.82 8.33 -13.29
CA SER A 318 -1.11 7.39 -14.39
C SER A 318 -1.90 8.03 -15.55
N LEU A 319 -1.84 9.34 -15.69
CA LEU A 319 -2.70 10.15 -16.58
C LEU A 319 -2.89 9.57 -17.99
N HIS A 320 -1.83 9.02 -18.60
CA HIS A 320 -1.92 8.44 -19.95
C HIS A 320 -2.90 7.24 -19.98
N THR A 321 -2.82 6.39 -18.98
CA THR A 321 -3.71 5.21 -18.86
C THR A 321 -5.10 5.61 -18.37
N ASP A 322 -5.20 6.65 -17.54
CA ASP A 322 -6.49 7.20 -17.06
C ASP A 322 -7.31 7.73 -18.25
N ILE A 323 -6.68 8.52 -19.13
CA ILE A 323 -7.31 9.01 -20.36
C ILE A 323 -7.79 7.85 -21.23
N ARG A 324 -6.97 6.81 -21.40
CA ARG A 324 -7.34 5.63 -22.17
C ARG A 324 -8.53 4.90 -21.58
N HIS A 325 -8.56 4.71 -20.26
CA HIS A 325 -9.68 4.05 -19.57
C HIS A 325 -10.96 4.87 -19.72
N GLN A 326 -10.91 6.18 -19.50
CA GLN A 326 -12.04 7.06 -19.65
C GLN A 326 -12.59 7.05 -21.09
N GLN A 327 -11.71 7.12 -22.09
CA GLN A 327 -12.12 7.08 -23.51
C GLN A 327 -12.81 5.77 -23.90
N LEU A 328 -12.43 4.65 -23.30
CA LEU A 328 -13.13 3.37 -23.54
C LEU A 328 -14.56 3.43 -23.01
N ILE A 329 -14.74 3.94 -21.80
CA ILE A 329 -16.06 4.09 -21.18
C ILE A 329 -16.93 5.07 -21.96
N ASP A 330 -16.39 6.23 -22.36
CA ASP A 330 -17.12 7.28 -23.10
C ASP A 330 -17.60 6.81 -24.47
N ARG A 331 -16.83 5.96 -25.15
CA ARG A 331 -17.16 5.51 -26.51
C ARG A 331 -18.06 4.27 -26.55
N GLU A 332 -17.88 3.37 -25.63
CA GLU A 332 -18.44 2.01 -25.71
C GLU A 332 -19.27 1.65 -24.47
N GLY A 333 -19.33 2.55 -23.47
CA GLY A 333 -20.06 2.35 -22.23
C GLY A 333 -19.28 1.50 -21.19
N ASP A 334 -19.89 1.33 -20.02
CA ASP A 334 -19.28 0.67 -18.86
C ASP A 334 -18.80 -0.77 -19.15
N GLN A 335 -19.46 -1.45 -20.08
CA GLN A 335 -19.12 -2.82 -20.46
C GLN A 335 -17.77 -2.94 -21.19
N ALA A 336 -17.26 -1.84 -21.73
CA ALA A 336 -15.94 -1.78 -22.36
C ALA A 336 -14.79 -1.62 -21.37
N ALA A 337 -15.09 -1.33 -20.10
CA ALA A 337 -14.07 -1.24 -19.08
C ALA A 337 -13.29 -2.56 -18.96
N SER A 338 -11.96 -2.46 -19.05
CA SER A 338 -11.07 -3.61 -19.07
C SER A 338 -10.26 -3.68 -17.77
N PRO A 339 -10.28 -4.82 -17.04
CA PRO A 339 -9.42 -5.01 -15.86
C PRO A 339 -7.95 -4.79 -16.19
N ALA A 340 -7.53 -5.18 -17.39
CA ALA A 340 -6.15 -5.06 -17.87
C ALA A 340 -5.72 -3.60 -18.11
N VAL A 341 -6.66 -2.68 -18.34
CA VAL A 341 -6.39 -1.24 -18.45
C VAL A 341 -6.55 -0.60 -17.09
N PHE A 342 -7.65 -0.88 -16.39
CA PHE A 342 -7.98 -0.24 -15.12
C PHE A 342 -6.89 -0.44 -14.05
N VAL A 343 -6.27 -1.63 -13.97
CA VAL A 343 -5.19 -1.86 -12.99
C VAL A 343 -4.03 -0.87 -13.13
N TYR A 344 -3.72 -0.45 -14.36
CA TYR A 344 -2.65 0.52 -14.64
C TYR A 344 -3.07 1.99 -14.48
N THR A 345 -4.31 2.27 -14.12
CA THR A 345 -4.73 3.62 -13.67
C THR A 345 -4.27 3.93 -12.25
N LEU A 346 -3.62 2.98 -11.58
CA LEU A 346 -3.04 3.14 -10.25
C LEU A 346 -1.53 3.33 -10.40
N PRO A 347 -0.98 4.51 -10.09
CA PRO A 347 0.42 4.83 -10.38
C PRO A 347 1.41 3.93 -9.65
N ASN A 348 1.05 3.40 -8.47
CA ASN A 348 1.89 2.49 -7.69
C ASN A 348 2.02 1.09 -8.32
N VAL A 349 1.27 0.76 -9.36
CA VAL A 349 1.38 -0.55 -10.04
C VAL A 349 2.75 -0.71 -10.71
N VAL A 350 3.40 0.38 -11.12
CA VAL A 350 4.79 0.31 -11.59
C VAL A 350 5.72 -0.23 -10.50
N SER A 351 5.55 0.20 -9.24
CA SER A 351 6.30 -0.39 -8.10
C SER A 351 6.00 -1.88 -7.97
N GLY A 352 4.73 -2.26 -8.08
CA GLY A 352 4.29 -3.66 -8.01
C GLY A 352 4.94 -4.54 -9.09
N GLU A 353 4.98 -4.10 -10.34
CA GLU A 353 5.63 -4.86 -11.43
C GLU A 353 7.14 -5.04 -11.19
N ILE A 354 7.82 -4.00 -10.71
CA ILE A 354 9.25 -4.07 -10.36
C ILE A 354 9.47 -4.98 -9.16
N CYS A 355 8.65 -4.84 -8.09
CA CYS A 355 8.71 -5.69 -6.90
C CYS A 355 8.51 -7.17 -7.24
N ILE A 356 7.54 -7.50 -8.11
CA ILE A 356 7.31 -8.88 -8.59
C ILE A 356 8.54 -9.42 -9.30
N ARG A 357 9.14 -8.62 -10.17
CA ARG A 357 10.31 -9.01 -10.98
C ARG A 357 11.54 -9.29 -10.12
N HIS A 358 11.84 -8.40 -9.18
CA HIS A 358 13.07 -8.43 -8.40
C HIS A 358 12.90 -8.99 -7.00
N LYS A 359 11.66 -9.44 -6.65
CA LYS A 359 11.33 -9.99 -5.32
C LYS A 359 11.58 -9.01 -4.18
N ILE A 360 11.26 -7.75 -4.40
CA ILE A 360 11.36 -6.70 -3.40
C ILE A 360 10.08 -6.73 -2.55
N GLN A 361 10.22 -6.97 -1.25
CA GLN A 361 9.09 -7.04 -0.30
C GLN A 361 9.17 -5.95 0.79
N GLY A 362 10.21 -5.14 0.78
CA GLY A 362 10.36 -4.02 1.72
C GLY A 362 9.47 -2.82 1.41
N GLU A 363 9.80 -1.70 2.02
CA GLU A 363 9.10 -0.43 1.85
C GLU A 363 8.90 -0.08 0.37
N ASN A 364 7.68 0.30 0.00
CA ASN A 364 7.40 0.76 -1.36
C ASN A 364 6.39 1.92 -1.32
N THR A 365 6.79 3.04 -1.86
CA THR A 365 6.00 4.27 -1.82
C THR A 365 6.08 4.99 -3.15
N PHE A 366 4.94 5.45 -3.63
CA PHE A 366 4.82 6.26 -4.85
C PHE A 366 4.30 7.66 -4.49
N PHE A 367 5.08 8.68 -4.82
CA PHE A 367 4.72 10.07 -4.59
C PHE A 367 4.25 10.74 -5.89
N ILE A 368 3.18 11.50 -5.81
CA ILE A 368 2.75 12.41 -6.87
C ILE A 368 3.03 13.81 -6.38
N THR A 369 3.88 14.54 -7.11
CA THR A 369 4.34 15.88 -6.73
C THR A 369 4.26 16.80 -7.95
N GLU A 370 3.88 18.06 -7.76
CA GLU A 370 3.75 19.05 -8.83
C GLU A 370 5.06 19.24 -9.63
N ALA A 371 6.20 19.13 -8.95
CA ALA A 371 7.52 19.22 -9.55
C ALA A 371 8.45 18.14 -8.96
N TYR A 372 9.53 17.82 -9.66
CA TYR A 372 10.56 16.91 -9.18
C TYR A 372 11.21 17.42 -7.90
N GLN A 373 11.14 16.66 -6.83
CA GLN A 373 11.64 17.00 -5.48
C GLN A 373 12.58 15.92 -4.95
N PRO A 374 13.81 15.82 -5.46
CA PRO A 374 14.76 14.77 -5.08
C PRO A 374 15.08 14.78 -3.59
N GLU A 375 15.19 15.97 -2.98
CA GLU A 375 15.48 16.14 -1.56
C GLU A 375 14.39 15.48 -0.66
N LYS A 376 13.13 15.50 -1.11
CA LYS A 376 12.03 14.86 -0.40
C LYS A 376 12.16 13.32 -0.42
N LEU A 377 12.50 12.76 -1.58
CA LEU A 377 12.74 11.33 -1.75
C LEU A 377 13.96 10.88 -0.94
N GLU A 378 15.06 11.63 -1.01
CA GLU A 378 16.27 11.37 -0.25
C GLU A 378 16.01 11.39 1.27
N ARG A 379 15.29 12.42 1.75
CA ARG A 379 14.92 12.51 3.16
C ARG A 379 14.06 11.32 3.60
N TYR A 380 13.08 10.93 2.80
CA TYR A 380 12.24 9.77 3.11
C TYR A 380 13.06 8.48 3.13
N ALA A 381 13.96 8.28 2.16
CA ALA A 381 14.88 7.15 2.15
C ALA A 381 15.72 7.07 3.42
N ARG A 382 16.30 8.19 3.85
CA ARG A 382 17.07 8.28 5.11
C ARG A 382 16.24 7.89 6.33
N ILE A 383 14.99 8.33 6.43
CA ILE A 383 14.08 7.98 7.54
C ILE A 383 13.82 6.47 7.57
N VAL A 384 13.54 5.86 6.42
CA VAL A 384 13.25 4.43 6.36
C VAL A 384 14.50 3.59 6.66
N MET A 385 15.67 4.02 6.22
CA MET A 385 16.94 3.36 6.51
C MET A 385 17.37 3.53 7.97
N GLN A 386 17.14 4.70 8.60
CA GLN A 386 17.42 4.94 10.02
C GLN A 386 16.69 3.93 10.92
N LYS A 387 15.46 3.58 10.57
CA LYS A 387 14.67 2.62 11.34
C LYS A 387 15.12 1.17 11.17
N GLY A 388 16.23 0.92 10.46
CA GLY A 388 16.76 -0.42 10.20
C GLY A 388 15.81 -1.29 9.37
N LYS A 389 14.87 -0.66 8.66
CA LYS A 389 13.89 -1.36 7.82
C LYS A 389 14.46 -1.75 6.47
N LEU A 390 15.49 -1.04 6.00
CA LEU A 390 16.14 -1.25 4.71
C LEU A 390 17.64 -1.07 4.80
N ASN A 391 18.39 -1.78 3.93
CA ASN A 391 19.83 -1.62 3.73
C ASN A 391 20.16 -0.99 2.37
N TYR A 392 19.17 -1.01 1.45
CA TYR A 392 19.28 -0.53 0.06
C TYR A 392 18.04 0.21 -0.38
#